data_2f0b619e85200a0016cdc2752f04431c
#
_entry.id   2f0b619e85200a0016cdc2752f04431c
#
_cell.length_a   1.000
_cell.length_b   1.000
_cell.length_c   1.000
_cell.angle_alpha   90.00
_cell.angle_beta   90.00
_cell.angle_gamma   90.00
#
_symmetry.space_group_name_H-M   'P 1'
#
loop_
_entity.id
_entity.type
_entity.pdbx_description
1 polymer ?
#
loop_
_entity_poly.entity_id
_entity_poly.type
_entity_poly.pdbx_seq_one_letter_code
_entity_poly.pdbx_strand_id
1 'polypeptide(L)'
;MSVFNPVDHPHRRYNPLTGQWILVSPHRAKRPWQGAQETPAKQTLPAHDPDCFLCPGNTRVTGDKNPNYTGTFVFTNDFAALMTDTPDAPESDDPLMRCQSARGTSRVICFSPDHSKTLPELSVEALEGVVKTWQEQTADLGKTYPWVQVFENKGSAMGCSNPHPHGQVWANSFLPNEAEREDRLQKAYFTEHGAPMLVDYAQRELADGSRTVVETEHWLAVVPYWAAWPFETLLLPKAHVQRLTDLTDDQRSDLALALKKLTSRYDNLFQCSFPYSMGWHGAPFNDEENNHWQLHAHFYPPLLRSATVRKFMVGYEMLAETQRDLTAEQAAERLRAVSDVHFRESGV
;
A
#
# COMPACT_ATOMS: atom_id res chain seq x y z
N MET A 1 -29.19 32.14 -0.38
CA MET A 1 -28.87 30.71 -0.58
C MET A 1 -27.46 30.50 -0.07
N SER A 2 -27.24 29.50 0.78
CA SER A 2 -25.87 29.16 1.24
C SER A 2 -25.06 28.64 0.06
N VAL A 3 -23.84 29.14 -0.11
CA VAL A 3 -22.91 28.66 -1.14
C VAL A 3 -22.36 27.30 -0.70
N PHE A 4 -22.25 26.35 -1.63
CA PHE A 4 -21.66 25.05 -1.36
C PHE A 4 -20.21 25.19 -0.91
N ASN A 5 -19.87 24.56 0.23
CA ASN A 5 -18.52 24.52 0.77
C ASN A 5 -18.12 23.06 1.05
N PRO A 6 -17.14 22.48 0.35
CA PRO A 6 -16.73 21.09 0.52
C PRO A 6 -16.10 20.78 1.89
N VAL A 7 -15.71 21.80 2.67
CA VAL A 7 -15.17 21.62 4.03
C VAL A 7 -16.27 21.41 5.07
N ASP A 8 -17.52 21.86 4.79
CA ASP A 8 -18.62 21.81 5.73
C ASP A 8 -19.79 20.94 5.24
N HIS A 9 -20.03 20.87 3.94
CA HIS A 9 -21.19 20.22 3.38
C HIS A 9 -20.90 18.76 2.96
N PRO A 10 -21.83 17.83 3.22
CA PRO A 10 -21.73 16.47 2.68
C PRO A 10 -21.71 16.48 1.16
N HIS A 11 -20.85 15.67 0.58
CA HIS A 11 -20.73 15.51 -0.86
C HIS A 11 -20.13 14.15 -1.21
N ARG A 12 -20.17 13.79 -2.49
CA ARG A 12 -19.57 12.55 -2.99
C ARG A 12 -18.38 12.88 -3.88
N ARG A 13 -17.31 12.09 -3.74
CA ARG A 13 -16.12 12.14 -4.60
C ARG A 13 -15.98 10.85 -5.38
N TYR A 14 -15.76 10.97 -6.67
CA TYR A 14 -15.62 9.82 -7.55
C TYR A 14 -14.19 9.31 -7.56
N ASN A 15 -14.05 7.98 -7.40
CA ASN A 15 -12.77 7.28 -7.56
C ASN A 15 -12.66 6.75 -8.99
N PRO A 16 -11.81 7.33 -9.83
CA PRO A 16 -11.71 6.95 -11.23
C PRO A 16 -11.03 5.58 -11.43
N LEU A 17 -10.23 5.10 -10.47
CA LEU A 17 -9.60 3.78 -10.53
C LEU A 17 -10.60 2.64 -10.30
N THR A 18 -11.62 2.87 -9.48
CA THR A 18 -12.58 1.82 -9.12
C THR A 18 -13.98 2.05 -9.67
N GLY A 19 -14.27 3.25 -10.19
CA GLY A 19 -15.61 3.62 -10.66
C GLY A 19 -16.63 3.83 -9.53
N GLN A 20 -16.15 3.98 -8.29
CA GLN A 20 -17.01 4.09 -7.12
C GLN A 20 -17.07 5.53 -6.58
N TRP A 21 -18.16 5.85 -5.92
CA TRP A 21 -18.32 7.10 -5.20
C TRP A 21 -18.02 6.92 -3.71
N ILE A 22 -17.41 7.92 -3.11
CA ILE A 22 -17.12 8.00 -1.68
C ILE A 22 -17.92 9.15 -1.09
N LEU A 23 -18.76 8.87 -0.08
CA LEU A 23 -19.49 9.89 0.66
C LEU A 23 -18.55 10.57 1.65
N VAL A 24 -18.34 11.86 1.49
CA VAL A 24 -17.54 12.71 2.37
C VAL A 24 -18.47 13.57 3.22
N SER A 25 -18.36 13.46 4.56
CA SER A 25 -19.25 14.14 5.52
C SER A 25 -18.43 14.95 6.54
N PRO A 26 -17.81 16.08 6.13
CA PRO A 26 -16.80 16.79 6.94
C PRO A 26 -17.35 17.30 8.27
N HIS A 27 -18.64 17.71 8.33
CA HIS A 27 -19.30 18.19 9.55
C HIS A 27 -19.28 17.15 10.69
N ARG A 28 -19.21 15.84 10.37
CA ARG A 28 -19.13 14.77 11.35
C ARG A 28 -17.78 14.67 12.05
N ALA A 29 -16.73 15.23 11.48
CA ALA A 29 -15.40 15.30 12.12
C ALA A 29 -15.44 16.14 13.42
N LYS A 30 -16.42 17.03 13.56
CA LYS A 30 -16.68 17.86 14.75
C LYS A 30 -17.36 17.09 15.90
N ARG A 31 -17.82 15.84 15.67
CA ARG A 31 -18.49 15.04 16.68
C ARG A 31 -17.53 14.68 17.81
N PRO A 32 -17.89 14.94 19.09
CA PRO A 32 -17.08 14.52 20.23
C PRO A 32 -16.91 13.00 20.22
N TRP A 33 -15.67 12.55 20.38
CA TRP A 33 -15.36 11.12 20.57
C TRP A 33 -15.61 10.73 22.01
N GLN A 34 -16.48 9.74 22.26
CA GLN A 34 -16.82 9.21 23.57
C GLN A 34 -16.32 7.77 23.80
N GLY A 35 -15.57 7.22 22.85
CA GLY A 35 -15.00 5.88 22.96
C GLY A 35 -13.71 5.84 23.78
N ALA A 36 -13.27 4.64 24.11
CA ALA A 36 -12.04 4.41 24.85
C ALA A 36 -10.82 5.03 24.14
N GLN A 37 -9.94 5.65 24.91
CA GLN A 37 -8.60 6.07 24.48
C GLN A 37 -7.60 5.25 25.30
N GLU A 38 -6.86 4.39 24.63
CA GLU A 38 -5.78 3.64 25.25
C GLU A 38 -4.45 4.27 24.81
N THR A 39 -3.52 4.37 25.73
CA THR A 39 -2.15 4.78 25.41
C THR A 39 -1.43 3.55 24.84
N PRO A 40 -0.85 3.62 23.63
CA PRO A 40 -0.08 2.49 23.11
C PRO A 40 1.07 2.17 24.05
N ALA A 41 1.23 0.89 24.39
CA ALA A 41 2.42 0.44 25.11
C ALA A 41 3.64 0.70 24.20
N LYS A 42 4.68 1.36 24.73
CA LYS A 42 5.98 1.46 24.06
C LYS A 42 6.59 0.05 24.03
N GLN A 43 6.36 -0.68 22.95
CA GLN A 43 6.94 -2.00 22.78
C GLN A 43 8.35 -1.81 22.19
N THR A 44 9.36 -2.19 22.97
CA THR A 44 10.75 -2.27 22.48
C THR A 44 11.00 -3.71 22.09
N LEU A 45 11.20 -3.96 20.81
CA LEU A 45 11.55 -5.29 20.29
C LEU A 45 13.07 -5.46 20.29
N PRO A 46 13.60 -6.69 20.51
CA PRO A 46 15.00 -6.98 20.38
C PRO A 46 15.42 -6.94 18.88
N ALA A 47 16.69 -6.63 18.60
CA ALA A 47 17.22 -6.67 17.24
C ALA A 47 17.20 -8.09 16.63
N HIS A 48 17.28 -9.11 17.47
CA HIS A 48 17.12 -10.52 17.12
C HIS A 48 16.26 -11.21 18.18
N ASP A 49 15.21 -11.89 17.73
CA ASP A 49 14.34 -12.70 18.58
C ASP A 49 14.56 -14.18 18.26
N PRO A 50 15.04 -15.00 19.21
CA PRO A 50 15.32 -16.41 18.98
C PRO A 50 14.07 -17.25 18.62
N ASP A 51 12.88 -16.78 19.00
CA ASP A 51 11.60 -17.45 18.73
C ASP A 51 10.94 -16.98 17.39
N CYS A 52 11.53 -15.97 16.74
CA CYS A 52 11.00 -15.45 15.48
C CYS A 52 11.39 -16.34 14.30
N PHE A 53 10.43 -16.85 13.57
CA PHE A 53 10.63 -17.68 12.35
C PHE A 53 11.32 -16.93 11.19
N LEU A 54 11.37 -15.60 11.23
CA LEU A 54 11.90 -14.76 10.15
C LEU A 54 13.32 -14.27 10.43
N CYS A 55 13.78 -14.26 11.69
CA CYS A 55 15.11 -13.79 12.03
C CYS A 55 16.23 -14.60 11.34
N PRO A 56 17.38 -13.97 11.03
CA PRO A 56 18.54 -14.66 10.48
C PRO A 56 18.98 -15.85 11.35
N GLY A 57 19.28 -16.97 10.71
CA GLY A 57 19.77 -18.17 11.39
C GLY A 57 18.72 -19.00 12.14
N ASN A 58 17.49 -18.50 12.29
CA ASN A 58 16.39 -19.22 12.95
C ASN A 58 15.78 -20.28 12.02
N THR A 59 15.07 -21.23 12.61
CA THR A 59 14.39 -22.29 11.89
C THR A 59 12.92 -21.92 11.67
N ARG A 60 12.44 -22.04 10.43
CA ARG A 60 11.03 -21.81 10.06
C ARG A 60 10.13 -22.99 10.50
N VAL A 61 8.83 -22.78 10.38
CA VAL A 61 7.83 -23.78 10.77
C VAL A 61 7.97 -25.10 10.00
N THR A 62 8.43 -25.04 8.75
CA THR A 62 8.72 -26.22 7.90
C THR A 62 9.95 -27.00 8.32
N GLY A 63 10.78 -26.47 9.21
CA GLY A 63 12.07 -27.02 9.59
C GLY A 63 13.27 -26.48 8.80
N ASP A 64 13.02 -25.68 7.76
CA ASP A 64 14.07 -25.01 7.00
C ASP A 64 14.76 -23.94 7.84
N LYS A 65 16.07 -23.85 7.72
CA LYS A 65 16.87 -22.84 8.42
C LYS A 65 17.11 -21.62 7.54
N ASN A 66 16.80 -20.42 8.07
CA ASN A 66 17.14 -19.18 7.40
C ASN A 66 18.65 -19.01 7.32
N PRO A 67 19.19 -18.46 6.23
CA PRO A 67 20.59 -18.05 6.20
C PRO A 67 20.83 -16.90 7.20
N ASN A 68 22.10 -16.63 7.52
CA ASN A 68 22.49 -15.44 8.27
C ASN A 68 22.52 -14.23 7.31
N TYR A 69 21.34 -13.82 6.83
CA TYR A 69 21.23 -12.71 5.89
C TYR A 69 21.52 -11.36 6.57
N THR A 70 22.11 -10.43 5.81
CA THR A 70 22.53 -9.11 6.28
C THR A 70 21.78 -7.95 5.60
N GLY A 71 20.96 -8.26 4.62
CA GLY A 71 20.08 -7.32 3.89
C GLY A 71 18.68 -7.88 3.81
N THR A 72 18.07 -7.86 2.63
CA THR A 72 16.77 -8.52 2.38
C THR A 72 16.94 -10.03 2.25
N PHE A 73 15.89 -10.77 2.60
CA PHE A 73 15.85 -12.23 2.42
C PHE A 73 14.50 -12.65 1.86
N VAL A 74 14.51 -13.47 0.82
CA VAL A 74 13.30 -13.95 0.12
C VAL A 74 13.22 -15.46 0.19
N PHE A 75 12.04 -15.97 0.48
CA PHE A 75 11.75 -17.42 0.44
C PHE A 75 10.29 -17.66 0.03
N THR A 76 10.01 -18.86 -0.49
CA THR A 76 8.64 -19.29 -0.77
C THR A 76 7.87 -19.42 0.53
N ASN A 77 6.66 -18.81 0.59
CA ASN A 77 5.84 -18.83 1.79
C ASN A 77 5.50 -20.25 2.21
N ASP A 78 5.80 -20.62 3.45
CA ASP A 78 5.56 -21.94 4.03
C ASP A 78 4.05 -22.31 4.05
N PHE A 79 3.18 -21.30 4.02
CA PHE A 79 1.72 -21.43 3.97
C PHE A 79 1.15 -20.63 2.80
N ALA A 80 1.62 -20.90 1.60
CA ALA A 80 1.18 -20.21 0.40
C ALA A 80 -0.32 -20.40 0.15
N ALA A 81 -1.01 -19.31 -0.17
CA ALA A 81 -2.43 -19.35 -0.56
C ALA A 81 -2.63 -19.84 -2.00
N LEU A 82 -1.59 -19.79 -2.83
CA LEU A 82 -1.58 -20.24 -4.22
C LEU A 82 -0.59 -21.40 -4.38
N MET A 83 -0.95 -22.35 -5.22
CA MET A 83 -0.12 -23.49 -5.57
C MET A 83 0.19 -23.47 -7.07
N THR A 84 1.39 -23.89 -7.43
CA THR A 84 1.84 -23.91 -8.84
C THR A 84 1.19 -25.03 -9.66
N ASP A 85 0.77 -26.09 -8.99
CA ASP A 85 0.29 -27.36 -9.55
C ASP A 85 -1.19 -27.62 -9.29
N THR A 86 -1.98 -26.58 -8.96
CA THR A 86 -3.44 -26.72 -8.80
C THR A 86 -4.05 -27.34 -10.05
N PRO A 87 -4.79 -28.46 -9.93
CA PRO A 87 -5.47 -29.08 -11.06
C PRO A 87 -6.52 -28.15 -11.70
N ASP A 88 -6.92 -28.44 -12.93
CA ASP A 88 -8.00 -27.72 -13.57
C ASP A 88 -9.33 -27.94 -12.83
N ALA A 89 -10.05 -26.84 -12.61
CA ALA A 89 -11.39 -26.91 -12.06
C ALA A 89 -12.35 -27.55 -13.08
N PRO A 90 -13.39 -28.25 -12.62
CA PRO A 90 -14.38 -28.81 -13.52
C PRO A 90 -15.09 -27.68 -14.28
N GLU A 91 -15.36 -27.90 -15.56
CA GLU A 91 -16.23 -27.02 -16.33
C GLU A 91 -17.65 -27.02 -15.76
N SER A 92 -18.29 -25.86 -15.73
CA SER A 92 -19.66 -25.69 -15.29
C SER A 92 -20.39 -24.72 -16.20
N ASP A 93 -21.52 -25.17 -16.75
CA ASP A 93 -22.44 -24.32 -17.51
C ASP A 93 -23.39 -23.53 -16.61
N ASP A 94 -23.38 -23.77 -15.29
CA ASP A 94 -24.22 -23.05 -14.34
C ASP A 94 -23.68 -21.63 -14.11
N PRO A 95 -24.43 -20.60 -14.54
CA PRO A 95 -23.98 -19.22 -14.39
C PRO A 95 -23.89 -18.73 -12.93
N LEU A 96 -24.52 -19.44 -11.99
CA LEU A 96 -24.56 -19.10 -10.56
C LEU A 96 -23.53 -19.87 -9.73
N MET A 97 -22.97 -20.97 -10.26
CA MET A 97 -22.00 -21.84 -9.56
C MET A 97 -20.74 -22.03 -10.40
N ARG A 98 -20.06 -20.93 -10.70
CA ARG A 98 -18.82 -20.94 -11.50
C ARG A 98 -17.61 -21.11 -10.62
N CYS A 99 -16.67 -21.94 -11.08
CA CYS A 99 -15.40 -22.20 -10.44
C CYS A 99 -14.28 -22.12 -11.48
N GLN A 100 -13.13 -21.58 -11.08
CA GLN A 100 -11.92 -21.50 -11.92
C GLN A 100 -10.70 -21.88 -11.10
N SER A 101 -9.76 -22.62 -11.68
CA SER A 101 -8.49 -22.94 -11.03
C SER A 101 -7.68 -21.68 -10.80
N ALA A 102 -7.11 -21.55 -9.59
CA ALA A 102 -6.17 -20.50 -9.23
C ALA A 102 -4.78 -21.12 -9.06
N ARG A 103 -3.86 -20.81 -9.99
CA ARG A 103 -2.46 -21.20 -9.90
C ARG A 103 -1.60 -20.02 -9.61
N GLY A 104 -0.49 -20.24 -8.90
CA GLY A 104 0.43 -19.17 -8.58
C GLY A 104 1.47 -19.57 -7.55
N THR A 105 2.16 -18.57 -7.04
CA THR A 105 3.13 -18.72 -5.96
C THR A 105 3.09 -17.54 -5.03
N SER A 106 3.53 -17.74 -3.78
CA SER A 106 3.64 -16.69 -2.78
C SER A 106 5.04 -16.72 -2.18
N ARG A 107 5.68 -15.56 -2.06
CA ARG A 107 6.99 -15.41 -1.41
C ARG A 107 6.89 -14.41 -0.27
N VAL A 108 7.68 -14.63 0.78
CA VAL A 108 7.90 -13.68 1.87
C VAL A 108 9.20 -12.95 1.60
N ILE A 109 9.21 -11.66 1.86
CA ILE A 109 10.39 -10.78 1.74
C ILE A 109 10.67 -10.18 3.10
N CYS A 110 11.69 -10.65 3.81
CA CYS A 110 12.21 -9.97 5.00
C CYS A 110 12.97 -8.73 4.56
N PHE A 111 12.64 -7.56 5.12
CA PHE A 111 13.21 -6.28 4.71
C PHE A 111 14.54 -5.97 5.37
N SER A 112 14.77 -6.53 6.55
CA SER A 112 15.95 -6.28 7.36
C SER A 112 16.27 -7.50 8.22
N PRO A 113 17.54 -7.75 8.55
CA PRO A 113 17.92 -8.73 9.57
C PRO A 113 17.52 -8.29 10.99
N ASP A 114 17.31 -7.00 11.22
CA ASP A 114 16.97 -6.40 12.51
C ASP A 114 15.46 -6.50 12.76
N HIS A 115 15.08 -7.38 13.70
CA HIS A 115 13.70 -7.64 14.09
C HIS A 115 12.98 -6.42 14.69
N SER A 116 13.72 -5.48 15.25
CA SER A 116 13.17 -4.31 15.95
C SER A 116 12.77 -3.17 15.00
N LYS A 117 13.23 -3.20 13.74
CA LYS A 117 13.04 -2.12 12.77
C LYS A 117 11.76 -2.29 11.97
N THR A 118 11.24 -1.16 11.45
CA THR A 118 10.21 -1.11 10.41
C THR A 118 10.68 -0.19 9.29
N LEU A 119 9.98 -0.14 8.15
CA LEU A 119 10.43 0.65 6.99
C LEU A 119 10.88 2.08 7.34
N PRO A 120 10.12 2.89 8.13
CA PRO A 120 10.56 4.25 8.49
C PRO A 120 11.85 4.30 9.32
N GLU A 121 12.24 3.21 9.97
CA GLU A 121 13.44 3.14 10.82
C GLU A 121 14.67 2.59 10.08
N LEU A 122 14.50 2.12 8.83
CA LEU A 122 15.60 1.69 7.97
C LEU A 122 16.35 2.91 7.39
N SER A 123 17.62 2.75 7.08
CA SER A 123 18.35 3.77 6.30
C SER A 123 17.83 3.83 4.86
N VAL A 124 18.11 4.91 4.15
CA VAL A 124 17.72 5.05 2.74
C VAL A 124 18.36 3.96 1.89
N GLU A 125 19.61 3.60 2.16
CA GLU A 125 20.31 2.53 1.45
C GLU A 125 19.67 1.15 1.70
N ALA A 126 19.20 0.89 2.93
CA ALA A 126 18.49 -0.34 3.23
C ALA A 126 17.12 -0.39 2.53
N LEU A 127 16.40 0.73 2.49
CA LEU A 127 15.16 0.87 1.73
C LEU A 127 15.37 0.71 0.23
N GLU A 128 16.46 1.23 -0.32
CA GLU A 128 16.84 1.00 -1.72
C GLU A 128 17.03 -0.49 -2.00
N GLY A 129 17.66 -1.22 -1.06
CA GLY A 129 17.76 -2.69 -1.11
C GLY A 129 16.40 -3.38 -1.12
N VAL A 130 15.43 -2.89 -0.35
CA VAL A 130 14.04 -3.40 -0.36
C VAL A 130 13.38 -3.15 -1.71
N VAL A 131 13.46 -1.93 -2.24
CA VAL A 131 12.88 -1.59 -3.56
C VAL A 131 13.52 -2.43 -4.67
N LYS A 132 14.83 -2.61 -4.63
CA LYS A 132 15.54 -3.48 -5.58
C LYS A 132 15.03 -4.92 -5.50
N THR A 133 14.82 -5.44 -4.30
CA THR A 133 14.24 -6.78 -4.10
C THR A 133 12.83 -6.87 -4.68
N TRP A 134 11.98 -5.85 -4.49
CA TRP A 134 10.66 -5.79 -5.12
C TRP A 134 10.76 -5.85 -6.65
N GLN A 135 11.67 -5.09 -7.27
CA GLN A 135 11.93 -5.14 -8.72
C GLN A 135 12.36 -6.52 -9.18
N GLU A 136 13.33 -7.12 -8.51
CA GLU A 136 13.87 -8.44 -8.85
C GLU A 136 12.81 -9.53 -8.75
N GLN A 137 12.00 -9.52 -7.67
CA GLN A 137 10.93 -10.50 -7.51
C GLN A 137 9.80 -10.30 -8.54
N THR A 138 9.48 -9.06 -8.85
CA THR A 138 8.49 -8.72 -9.90
C THR A 138 8.98 -9.17 -11.27
N ALA A 139 10.25 -8.91 -11.61
CA ALA A 139 10.86 -9.32 -12.87
C ALA A 139 10.95 -10.86 -13.02
N ASP A 140 11.27 -11.56 -11.92
CA ASP A 140 11.37 -13.01 -11.93
C ASP A 140 10.00 -13.67 -12.11
N LEU A 141 9.03 -13.29 -11.31
CA LEU A 141 7.67 -13.86 -11.33
C LEU A 141 6.86 -13.45 -12.57
N GLY A 142 7.08 -12.23 -13.06
CA GLY A 142 6.45 -11.72 -14.29
C GLY A 142 6.82 -12.48 -15.57
N LYS A 143 7.89 -13.29 -15.56
CA LYS A 143 8.21 -14.22 -16.66
C LYS A 143 7.18 -15.34 -16.83
N THR A 144 6.46 -15.65 -15.77
CA THR A 144 5.55 -16.83 -15.72
C THR A 144 4.10 -16.41 -15.48
N TYR A 145 3.89 -15.37 -14.68
CA TYR A 145 2.56 -14.98 -14.20
C TYR A 145 2.15 -13.61 -14.74
N PRO A 146 0.92 -13.46 -15.24
CA PRO A 146 0.42 -12.18 -15.75
C PRO A 146 0.23 -11.13 -14.65
N TRP A 147 0.08 -11.53 -13.38
CA TRP A 147 -0.04 -10.59 -12.27
C TRP A 147 0.93 -10.91 -11.14
N VAL A 148 1.64 -9.89 -10.68
CA VAL A 148 2.58 -9.96 -9.55
C VAL A 148 2.25 -8.84 -8.57
N GLN A 149 1.72 -9.22 -7.40
CA GLN A 149 1.31 -8.31 -6.34
C GLN A 149 2.35 -8.27 -5.24
N VAL A 150 3.09 -7.18 -5.14
CA VAL A 150 3.96 -6.87 -3.99
C VAL A 150 3.13 -6.10 -2.96
N PHE A 151 3.17 -6.52 -1.69
CA PHE A 151 2.43 -5.87 -0.63
C PHE A 151 3.06 -6.06 0.76
N GLU A 152 2.69 -5.20 1.70
CA GLU A 152 3.03 -5.29 3.12
C GLU A 152 1.78 -5.08 3.97
N ASN A 153 1.63 -5.87 5.02
CA ASN A 153 0.72 -5.60 6.13
C ASN A 153 1.55 -5.25 7.37
N LYS A 154 1.61 -3.99 7.73
CA LYS A 154 2.36 -3.51 8.91
C LYS A 154 1.44 -3.45 10.13
N GLY A 155 1.84 -4.15 11.19
CA GLY A 155 1.21 -4.11 12.48
C GLY A 155 0.04 -5.09 12.65
N SER A 156 -0.22 -5.50 13.90
CA SER A 156 -1.28 -6.46 14.25
C SER A 156 -2.69 -5.99 13.88
N ALA A 157 -2.90 -4.67 13.84
CA ALA A 157 -4.17 -4.08 13.40
C ALA A 157 -4.52 -4.40 11.94
N MET A 158 -3.51 -4.72 11.11
CA MET A 158 -3.67 -5.12 9.71
C MET A 158 -3.50 -6.62 9.50
N GLY A 159 -3.57 -7.42 10.56
CA GLY A 159 -3.46 -8.87 10.49
C GLY A 159 -2.02 -9.41 10.41
N CYS A 160 -1.02 -8.55 10.59
CA CYS A 160 0.37 -8.99 10.66
C CYS A 160 0.63 -9.71 11.98
N SER A 161 0.91 -11.02 11.93
CA SER A 161 1.13 -11.86 13.11
C SER A 161 2.59 -11.86 13.60
N ASN A 162 3.54 -11.48 12.74
CA ASN A 162 4.97 -11.45 13.07
C ASN A 162 5.50 -10.01 12.98
N PRO A 163 6.04 -9.43 14.05
CA PRO A 163 6.53 -8.05 14.07
C PRO A 163 7.83 -7.84 13.28
N HIS A 164 8.56 -8.89 12.92
CA HIS A 164 9.74 -8.80 12.06
C HIS A 164 9.39 -8.08 10.75
N PRO A 165 10.17 -7.08 10.28
CA PRO A 165 9.82 -6.31 9.11
C PRO A 165 9.83 -7.18 7.84
N HIS A 166 8.65 -7.40 7.28
CA HIS A 166 8.49 -8.21 6.09
C HIS A 166 7.30 -7.79 5.25
N GLY A 167 7.37 -8.09 3.97
CA GLY A 167 6.26 -8.05 3.02
C GLY A 167 6.12 -9.37 2.31
N GLN A 168 5.21 -9.38 1.35
CA GLN A 168 4.95 -10.56 0.53
C GLN A 168 4.89 -10.18 -0.94
N VAL A 169 5.09 -11.16 -1.80
CA VAL A 169 4.77 -11.09 -3.22
C VAL A 169 3.98 -12.32 -3.61
N TRP A 170 2.78 -12.08 -4.16
CA TRP A 170 1.93 -13.13 -4.72
C TRP A 170 1.88 -12.96 -6.22
N ALA A 171 2.04 -14.05 -6.95
CA ALA A 171 1.93 -14.08 -8.40
C ALA A 171 0.91 -15.11 -8.82
N ASN A 172 -0.02 -14.73 -9.69
CA ASN A 172 -1.16 -15.58 -10.08
C ASN A 172 -1.37 -15.61 -11.59
N SER A 173 -1.95 -16.72 -12.04
CA SER A 173 -2.26 -17.00 -13.45
C SER A 173 -3.47 -16.24 -14.00
N PHE A 174 -4.04 -15.33 -13.22
CA PHE A 174 -5.21 -14.51 -13.59
C PHE A 174 -5.02 -13.08 -13.10
N LEU A 175 -5.75 -12.14 -13.70
CA LEU A 175 -5.80 -10.76 -13.24
C LEU A 175 -6.84 -10.66 -12.10
N PRO A 176 -6.44 -10.20 -10.88
CA PRO A 176 -7.38 -10.06 -9.77
C PRO A 176 -8.42 -8.97 -10.02
N ASN A 177 -9.57 -9.06 -9.33
CA ASN A 177 -10.71 -8.18 -9.55
C ASN A 177 -10.39 -6.68 -9.49
N GLU A 178 -9.56 -6.24 -8.53
CA GLU A 178 -9.20 -4.82 -8.40
C GLU A 178 -8.31 -4.38 -9.56
N ALA A 179 -7.32 -5.19 -9.93
CA ALA A 179 -6.46 -4.92 -11.06
C ALA A 179 -7.21 -4.91 -12.40
N GLU A 180 -8.15 -5.85 -12.60
CA GLU A 180 -9.01 -5.89 -13.79
C GLU A 180 -9.90 -4.64 -13.88
N ARG A 181 -10.42 -4.18 -12.75
CA ARG A 181 -11.24 -2.96 -12.66
C ARG A 181 -10.40 -1.73 -13.02
N GLU A 182 -9.22 -1.62 -12.46
CA GLU A 182 -8.30 -0.52 -12.74
C GLU A 182 -7.81 -0.54 -14.19
N ASP A 183 -7.47 -1.72 -14.73
CA ASP A 183 -7.09 -1.87 -16.14
C ASP A 183 -8.15 -1.31 -17.07
N ARG A 184 -9.38 -1.76 -16.88
CA ARG A 184 -10.53 -1.33 -17.69
C ARG A 184 -10.77 0.18 -17.63
N LEU A 185 -10.69 0.77 -16.42
CA LEU A 185 -10.98 2.19 -16.23
C LEU A 185 -9.84 3.09 -16.71
N GLN A 186 -8.59 2.70 -16.46
CA GLN A 186 -7.41 3.39 -17.00
C GLN A 186 -7.38 3.31 -18.54
N LYS A 187 -7.71 2.15 -19.13
CA LYS A 187 -7.79 1.97 -20.59
C LYS A 187 -8.90 2.83 -21.21
N ALA A 188 -10.05 2.93 -20.56
CA ALA A 188 -11.13 3.81 -21.01
C ALA A 188 -10.71 5.29 -21.00
N TYR A 189 -10.08 5.73 -19.90
CA TYR A 189 -9.56 7.10 -19.79
C TYR A 189 -8.50 7.39 -20.87
N PHE A 190 -7.55 6.48 -21.04
CA PHE A 190 -6.50 6.62 -22.06
C PHE A 190 -7.07 6.72 -23.48
N THR A 191 -8.09 5.92 -23.79
CA THR A 191 -8.77 5.95 -25.09
C THR A 191 -9.46 7.30 -25.33
N GLU A 192 -10.05 7.89 -24.29
CA GLU A 192 -10.77 9.17 -24.39
C GLU A 192 -9.82 10.38 -24.41
N HIS A 193 -8.75 10.36 -23.61
CA HIS A 193 -7.91 11.53 -23.35
C HIS A 193 -6.51 11.45 -23.97
N GLY A 194 -6.07 10.28 -24.46
CA GLY A 194 -4.76 10.09 -25.07
C GLY A 194 -3.58 10.12 -24.11
N ALA A 195 -3.83 10.06 -22.80
CA ALA A 195 -2.81 10.10 -21.75
C ALA A 195 -3.17 9.13 -20.59
N PRO A 196 -2.17 8.57 -19.87
CA PRO A 196 -2.43 7.73 -18.73
C PRO A 196 -3.12 8.50 -17.59
N MET A 197 -4.21 7.96 -17.06
CA MET A 197 -5.06 8.59 -16.03
C MET A 197 -4.26 9.14 -14.85
N LEU A 198 -3.38 8.32 -14.27
CA LEU A 198 -2.66 8.71 -13.07
C LEU A 198 -1.48 9.64 -13.34
N VAL A 199 -0.96 9.72 -14.58
CA VAL A 199 -0.01 10.77 -14.98
C VAL A 199 -0.70 12.13 -14.99
N ASP A 200 -1.87 12.22 -15.62
CA ASP A 200 -2.69 13.44 -15.61
C ASP A 200 -3.12 13.82 -14.20
N TYR A 201 -3.46 12.83 -13.37
CA TYR A 201 -3.81 13.05 -11.97
C TYR A 201 -2.62 13.61 -11.18
N ALA A 202 -1.43 13.03 -11.32
CA ALA A 202 -0.23 13.52 -10.66
C ALA A 202 0.08 14.99 -11.00
N GLN A 203 -0.06 15.36 -12.27
CA GLN A 203 0.15 16.76 -12.70
C GLN A 203 -0.86 17.72 -12.07
N ARG A 204 -2.12 17.32 -11.93
CA ARG A 204 -3.16 18.13 -11.27
C ARG A 204 -2.88 18.28 -9.78
N GLU A 205 -2.44 17.22 -9.11
CA GLU A 205 -2.08 17.26 -7.70
C GLU A 205 -0.83 18.11 -7.43
N LEU A 206 0.17 18.06 -8.31
CA LEU A 206 1.35 18.92 -8.26
C LEU A 206 0.99 20.40 -8.42
N ALA A 207 0.04 20.71 -9.31
CA ALA A 207 -0.42 22.08 -9.53
C ALA A 207 -1.27 22.63 -8.38
N ASP A 208 -2.12 21.80 -7.75
CA ASP A 208 -2.97 22.16 -6.62
C ASP A 208 -2.19 22.18 -5.29
N GLY A 209 -1.39 21.15 -5.01
CA GLY A 209 -0.57 21.00 -3.80
C GLY A 209 -1.36 20.73 -2.51
N SER A 210 -2.68 20.92 -2.47
CA SER A 210 -3.47 20.83 -1.24
C SER A 210 -3.48 19.43 -0.62
N ARG A 211 -3.36 18.37 -1.44
CA ARG A 211 -3.37 16.96 -1.02
C ARG A 211 -2.01 16.29 -1.07
N THR A 212 -0.96 17.01 -1.48
CA THR A 212 0.43 16.51 -1.48
C THR A 212 0.91 16.27 -0.06
N VAL A 213 1.50 15.10 0.20
CA VAL A 213 2.10 14.71 1.49
C VAL A 213 3.61 14.70 1.39
N VAL A 214 4.16 14.04 0.36
CA VAL A 214 5.59 13.98 0.05
C VAL A 214 5.77 14.25 -1.42
N GLU A 215 6.74 15.09 -1.73
CA GLU A 215 7.24 15.32 -3.08
C GLU A 215 8.76 15.17 -3.07
N THR A 216 9.28 14.37 -4.00
CA THR A 216 10.70 14.22 -4.26
C THR A 216 10.98 14.52 -5.75
N GLU A 217 12.17 14.27 -6.25
CA GLU A 217 12.51 14.55 -7.64
C GLU A 217 11.61 13.75 -8.60
N HIS A 218 11.42 12.46 -8.36
CA HIS A 218 10.69 11.56 -9.26
C HIS A 218 9.33 11.10 -8.73
N TRP A 219 9.05 11.26 -7.43
CA TRP A 219 7.87 10.68 -6.78
C TRP A 219 6.96 11.72 -6.14
N LEU A 220 5.69 11.37 -6.11
CA LEU A 220 4.64 12.13 -5.47
C LEU A 220 3.79 11.20 -4.60
N ALA A 221 3.63 11.53 -3.31
CA ALA A 221 2.66 10.92 -2.42
C ALA A 221 1.56 11.92 -2.09
N VAL A 222 0.32 11.52 -2.33
CA VAL A 222 -0.87 12.35 -2.08
C VAL A 222 -1.89 11.62 -1.23
N VAL A 223 -2.71 12.33 -0.48
CA VAL A 223 -4.00 11.78 -0.06
C VAL A 223 -4.94 11.93 -1.24
N PRO A 224 -5.36 10.84 -1.91
CA PRO A 224 -6.10 10.97 -3.15
C PRO A 224 -7.44 11.69 -2.92
N TYR A 225 -7.89 12.45 -3.91
CA TYR A 225 -9.15 13.23 -3.85
C TYR A 225 -10.33 12.39 -3.37
N TRP A 226 -10.33 11.12 -3.72
CA TRP A 226 -11.33 10.11 -3.41
C TRP A 226 -10.98 9.21 -2.22
N ALA A 227 -10.04 9.60 -1.36
CA ALA A 227 -9.57 8.78 -0.24
C ALA A 227 -10.72 8.20 0.57
N ALA A 228 -10.66 6.90 0.82
CA ALA A 228 -11.65 6.12 1.57
C ALA A 228 -11.22 5.85 3.01
N TRP A 229 -9.92 5.65 3.26
CA TRP A 229 -9.34 5.48 4.59
C TRP A 229 -8.87 6.83 5.17
N PRO A 230 -8.78 6.99 6.51
CA PRO A 230 -8.53 8.29 7.14
C PRO A 230 -7.29 9.03 6.64
N PHE A 231 -6.19 8.31 6.49
CA PHE A 231 -4.91 8.82 6.01
C PHE A 231 -4.40 7.99 4.82
N GLU A 232 -5.33 7.50 4.01
CA GLU A 232 -4.99 6.83 2.76
C GLU A 232 -4.04 7.70 1.94
N THR A 233 -2.98 7.09 1.40
CA THR A 233 -2.13 7.77 0.42
C THR A 233 -1.93 6.92 -0.83
N LEU A 234 -1.74 7.63 -1.92
CA LEU A 234 -1.34 7.11 -3.22
C LEU A 234 0.07 7.63 -3.49
N LEU A 235 1.01 6.70 -3.71
CA LEU A 235 2.39 7.01 -4.08
C LEU A 235 2.62 6.61 -5.53
N LEU A 236 3.04 7.55 -6.36
CA LEU A 236 3.21 7.33 -7.79
C LEU A 236 4.39 8.13 -8.36
N PRO A 237 5.04 7.63 -9.43
CA PRO A 237 6.07 8.40 -10.13
C PRO A 237 5.43 9.57 -10.88
N LYS A 238 6.16 10.70 -10.95
CA LYS A 238 5.75 11.89 -11.71
C LYS A 238 5.79 11.65 -13.22
N ALA A 239 6.73 10.83 -13.68
CA ALA A 239 6.84 10.39 -15.07
C ALA A 239 5.99 9.13 -15.32
N HIS A 240 5.70 8.86 -16.60
CA HIS A 240 5.03 7.63 -16.98
C HIS A 240 5.96 6.42 -16.78
N VAL A 241 5.58 5.52 -15.89
CA VAL A 241 6.24 4.25 -15.58
C VAL A 241 5.16 3.19 -15.45
N GLN A 242 5.26 2.09 -16.16
CA GLN A 242 4.21 1.06 -16.15
C GLN A 242 4.36 0.05 -15.00
N ARG A 243 5.60 -0.32 -14.66
CA ARG A 243 5.90 -1.39 -13.68
C ARG A 243 7.08 -1.03 -12.77
N LEU A 244 7.22 -1.71 -11.66
CA LEU A 244 8.43 -1.63 -10.82
C LEU A 244 9.70 -1.97 -11.62
N THR A 245 9.59 -2.90 -12.57
CA THR A 245 10.70 -3.35 -13.43
C THR A 245 11.22 -2.26 -14.37
N ASP A 246 10.43 -1.23 -14.64
CA ASP A 246 10.72 -0.18 -15.59
C ASP A 246 11.38 1.06 -14.92
N LEU A 247 11.53 1.04 -13.60
CA LEU A 247 12.20 2.10 -12.85
C LEU A 247 13.69 2.17 -13.19
N THR A 248 14.17 3.37 -13.47
CA THR A 248 15.61 3.65 -13.54
C THR A 248 16.26 3.59 -12.17
N ASP A 249 17.57 3.54 -12.11
CA ASP A 249 18.34 3.55 -10.86
C ASP A 249 18.04 4.82 -10.04
N ASP A 250 17.98 6.00 -10.68
CA ASP A 250 17.65 7.27 -10.02
C ASP A 250 16.23 7.26 -9.45
N GLN A 251 15.26 6.76 -10.21
CA GLN A 251 13.87 6.63 -9.74
C GLN A 251 13.76 5.65 -8.57
N ARG A 252 14.55 4.56 -8.57
CA ARG A 252 14.60 3.60 -7.47
C ARG A 252 15.18 4.20 -6.20
N SER A 253 16.31 4.88 -6.29
CA SER A 253 16.95 5.54 -5.15
C SER A 253 16.05 6.64 -4.56
N ASP A 254 15.41 7.44 -5.43
CA ASP A 254 14.46 8.47 -4.98
C ASP A 254 13.16 7.88 -4.40
N LEU A 255 12.71 6.69 -4.86
CA LEU A 255 11.63 5.96 -4.23
C LEU A 255 11.94 5.58 -2.79
N ALA A 256 13.16 5.12 -2.51
CA ALA A 256 13.59 4.81 -1.15
C ALA A 256 13.48 6.04 -0.23
N LEU A 257 13.87 7.22 -0.73
CA LEU A 257 13.72 8.49 -0.01
C LEU A 257 12.23 8.85 0.20
N ALA A 258 11.40 8.71 -0.84
CA ALA A 258 9.96 9.00 -0.76
C ALA A 258 9.27 8.09 0.25
N LEU A 259 9.59 6.79 0.26
CA LEU A 259 9.09 5.80 1.24
C LEU A 259 9.54 6.16 2.67
N LYS A 260 10.82 6.49 2.88
CA LYS A 260 11.33 6.92 4.19
C LYS A 260 10.53 8.10 4.73
N LYS A 261 10.35 9.13 3.93
CA LYS A 261 9.60 10.33 4.31
C LYS A 261 8.12 10.05 4.60
N LEU A 262 7.45 9.32 3.73
CA LEU A 262 6.02 9.00 3.88
C LEU A 262 5.76 8.17 5.13
N THR A 263 6.51 7.09 5.31
CA THR A 263 6.32 6.17 6.44
C THR A 263 6.77 6.79 7.78
N SER A 264 7.77 7.68 7.77
CA SER A 264 8.13 8.48 8.94
C SER A 264 7.02 9.44 9.35
N ARG A 265 6.36 10.12 8.41
CA ARG A 265 5.20 10.98 8.69
C ARG A 265 4.03 10.18 9.27
N TYR A 266 3.82 8.96 8.80
CA TYR A 266 2.82 8.07 9.39
C TYR A 266 3.12 7.75 10.85
N ASP A 267 4.32 7.29 11.16
CA ASP A 267 4.71 6.97 12.54
C ASP A 267 4.69 8.22 13.44
N ASN A 268 5.11 9.37 12.91
CA ASN A 268 5.12 10.65 13.64
C ASN A 268 3.72 11.21 13.93
N LEU A 269 2.71 10.88 13.11
CA LEU A 269 1.36 11.43 13.24
C LEU A 269 0.73 11.14 14.61
N PHE A 270 1.00 9.96 15.16
CA PHE A 270 0.53 9.55 16.50
C PHE A 270 1.66 9.03 17.39
N GLN A 271 2.92 9.24 17.01
CA GLN A 271 4.13 8.78 17.73
C GLN A 271 4.07 7.29 18.08
N CYS A 272 3.70 6.48 17.10
CA CYS A 272 3.60 5.03 17.23
C CYS A 272 4.06 4.35 15.94
N SER A 273 4.32 3.03 15.99
CA SER A 273 4.43 2.23 14.77
C SER A 273 3.07 2.20 14.08
N PHE A 274 2.90 3.08 13.09
CA PHE A 274 1.62 3.32 12.43
C PHE A 274 1.26 2.14 11.53
N PRO A 275 0.14 1.44 11.78
CA PRO A 275 -0.26 0.29 10.98
C PRO A 275 -0.81 0.73 9.62
N TYR A 276 -0.52 -0.06 8.59
CA TYR A 276 -1.12 0.08 7.27
C TYR A 276 -1.05 -1.25 6.50
N SER A 277 -1.92 -1.41 5.51
CA SER A 277 -1.66 -2.28 4.36
C SER A 277 -1.22 -1.42 3.20
N MET A 278 -0.15 -1.83 2.53
CA MET A 278 0.28 -1.19 1.29
C MET A 278 0.48 -2.23 0.20
N GLY A 279 0.34 -1.83 -1.06
CA GLY A 279 0.62 -2.69 -2.20
C GLY A 279 0.87 -1.91 -3.47
N TRP A 280 1.68 -2.50 -4.36
CA TRP A 280 2.02 -1.95 -5.67
C TRP A 280 1.07 -2.48 -6.73
N HIS A 281 0.53 -1.58 -7.55
CA HIS A 281 -0.17 -1.89 -8.77
C HIS A 281 0.63 -1.38 -9.96
N GLY A 282 0.86 -2.25 -10.93
CA GLY A 282 1.53 -1.96 -12.18
C GLY A 282 0.90 -2.74 -13.33
N ALA A 283 1.32 -2.46 -14.54
CA ALA A 283 0.80 -3.13 -15.73
C ALA A 283 0.99 -4.66 -15.64
N PRO A 284 -0.01 -5.45 -16.06
CA PRO A 284 0.12 -6.91 -16.10
C PRO A 284 1.22 -7.35 -17.06
N PHE A 285 1.81 -8.51 -16.81
CA PHE A 285 2.78 -9.17 -17.69
C PHE A 285 2.02 -10.00 -18.73
N ASN A 286 1.61 -9.36 -19.80
CA ASN A 286 0.93 -9.95 -20.94
C ASN A 286 1.52 -9.38 -22.24
N ASP A 287 1.08 -9.90 -23.38
CA ASP A 287 1.53 -9.47 -24.70
C ASP A 287 0.83 -8.19 -25.22
N GLU A 288 0.02 -7.52 -24.36
CA GLU A 288 -0.68 -6.29 -24.73
C GLU A 288 0.17 -5.04 -24.51
N GLU A 289 -0.08 -3.99 -25.32
CA GLU A 289 0.43 -2.66 -25.05
C GLU A 289 -0.32 -2.04 -23.86
N ASN A 290 0.36 -1.92 -22.72
CA ASN A 290 -0.21 -1.43 -21.48
C ASN A 290 0.06 0.07 -21.25
N ASN A 291 0.05 0.89 -22.30
CA ASN A 291 0.37 2.32 -22.25
C ASN A 291 -0.59 3.14 -21.36
N HIS A 292 -1.75 2.62 -21.03
CA HIS A 292 -2.72 3.21 -20.11
C HIS A 292 -2.35 3.05 -18.64
N TRP A 293 -1.49 2.08 -18.31
CA TRP A 293 -1.08 1.83 -16.94
C TRP A 293 -0.04 2.83 -16.44
N GLN A 294 -0.22 3.25 -15.19
CA GLN A 294 0.78 3.98 -14.41
C GLN A 294 1.06 3.21 -13.12
N LEU A 295 2.33 2.93 -12.84
CA LEU A 295 2.77 2.35 -11.57
C LEU A 295 2.31 3.23 -10.41
N HIS A 296 1.75 2.62 -9.36
CA HIS A 296 1.38 3.31 -8.13
C HIS A 296 1.33 2.35 -6.95
N ALA A 297 1.45 2.89 -5.74
CA ALA A 297 1.24 2.15 -4.52
C ALA A 297 0.10 2.77 -3.71
N HIS A 298 -0.77 1.91 -3.21
CA HIS A 298 -1.78 2.27 -2.23
C HIS A 298 -1.29 2.05 -0.82
N PHE A 299 -1.65 2.96 0.10
CA PHE A 299 -1.46 2.80 1.53
C PHE A 299 -2.82 2.99 2.22
N TYR A 300 -3.27 1.97 2.95
CA TYR A 300 -4.56 1.94 3.63
C TYR A 300 -4.37 1.80 5.16
N PRO A 301 -4.18 2.90 5.88
CA PRO A 301 -4.03 2.87 7.34
C PRO A 301 -5.40 2.89 8.04
N PRO A 302 -5.58 2.12 9.14
CA PRO A 302 -6.84 2.07 9.85
C PRO A 302 -7.00 3.15 10.93
N LEU A 303 -5.93 3.83 11.33
CA LEU A 303 -5.99 4.79 12.44
C LEU A 303 -6.71 6.07 12.03
N LEU A 304 -7.62 6.56 12.89
CA LEU A 304 -8.50 7.67 12.59
C LEU A 304 -8.16 8.95 13.36
N ARG A 305 -7.99 8.85 14.68
CA ARG A 305 -7.87 10.02 15.57
C ARG A 305 -6.69 9.97 16.53
N SER A 306 -6.23 8.76 16.83
CA SER A 306 -5.12 8.49 17.73
C SER A 306 -4.52 7.12 17.39
N ALA A 307 -3.47 6.73 18.11
CA ALA A 307 -2.82 5.44 17.97
C ALA A 307 -3.73 4.21 18.18
N THR A 308 -4.91 4.38 18.80
CA THR A 308 -5.82 3.28 19.16
C THR A 308 -7.19 3.37 18.52
N VAL A 309 -7.60 4.53 18.02
CA VAL A 309 -8.92 4.73 17.40
C VAL A 309 -8.90 4.28 15.95
N ARG A 310 -9.41 3.08 15.70
CA ARG A 310 -9.43 2.45 14.38
C ARG A 310 -10.68 2.77 13.60
N LYS A 311 -10.55 2.78 12.28
CA LYS A 311 -11.66 2.77 11.33
C LYS A 311 -11.91 1.34 10.86
N PHE A 312 -13.17 0.97 10.84
CA PHE A 312 -13.64 -0.26 10.22
C PHE A 312 -14.65 0.08 9.13
N MET A 313 -14.64 -0.66 8.03
CA MET A 313 -15.70 -0.61 7.02
C MET A 313 -16.86 -1.49 7.50
N VAL A 314 -17.94 -0.87 8.00
CA VAL A 314 -19.07 -1.57 8.60
C VAL A 314 -20.39 -0.87 8.27
N GLY A 315 -21.49 -1.56 8.47
CA GLY A 315 -22.84 -1.00 8.33
C GLY A 315 -23.08 -0.39 6.95
N TYR A 316 -23.32 0.91 6.90
CA TYR A 316 -23.61 1.62 5.65
C TYR A 316 -22.52 1.42 4.59
N GLU A 317 -21.24 1.40 5.01
CA GLU A 317 -20.10 1.27 4.10
C GLU A 317 -20.02 -0.10 3.43
N MET A 318 -20.41 -1.18 4.14
CA MET A 318 -20.47 -2.53 3.57
C MET A 318 -21.74 -2.76 2.74
N LEU A 319 -22.83 -2.05 3.05
CA LEU A 319 -24.14 -2.30 2.45
C LEU A 319 -24.51 -1.30 1.34
N ALA A 320 -23.84 -0.14 1.30
CA ALA A 320 -24.18 0.93 0.36
C ALA A 320 -22.94 1.52 -0.30
N GLU A 321 -22.26 2.47 0.34
CA GLU A 321 -21.04 3.07 -0.20
C GLU A 321 -20.10 3.54 0.91
N THR A 322 -18.81 3.57 0.61
CA THR A 322 -17.77 4.03 1.53
C THR A 322 -18.02 5.47 1.99
N GLN A 323 -17.84 5.75 3.29
CA GLN A 323 -18.07 7.04 3.89
C GLN A 323 -16.84 7.53 4.65
N ARG A 324 -16.54 8.84 4.55
CA ARG A 324 -15.41 9.50 5.19
C ARG A 324 -15.84 10.79 5.88
N ASP A 325 -15.36 11.01 7.13
CA ASP A 325 -15.58 12.27 7.86
C ASP A 325 -14.41 13.24 7.62
N LEU A 326 -13.17 12.74 7.58
CA LEU A 326 -11.96 13.52 7.32
C LEU A 326 -11.78 13.72 5.81
N THR A 327 -11.64 14.97 5.36
CA THR A 327 -11.37 15.23 3.94
C THR A 327 -9.93 14.90 3.56
N ALA A 328 -9.67 14.67 2.28
CA ALA A 328 -8.33 14.39 1.77
C ALA A 328 -7.37 15.55 2.06
N GLU A 329 -7.82 16.78 1.92
CA GLU A 329 -7.05 18.01 2.19
C GLU A 329 -6.66 18.11 3.67
N GLN A 330 -7.61 17.86 4.59
CA GLN A 330 -7.36 17.88 6.04
C GLN A 330 -6.40 16.75 6.46
N ALA A 331 -6.51 15.57 5.86
CA ALA A 331 -5.60 14.45 6.13
C ALA A 331 -4.18 14.77 5.65
N ALA A 332 -4.04 15.31 4.45
CA ALA A 332 -2.75 15.71 3.88
C ALA A 332 -2.10 16.84 4.70
N GLU A 333 -2.87 17.83 5.13
CA GLU A 333 -2.38 18.92 6.00
C GLU A 333 -1.81 18.36 7.31
N ARG A 334 -2.50 17.44 7.95
CA ARG A 334 -2.03 16.80 9.19
C ARG A 334 -0.76 15.96 8.98
N LEU A 335 -0.63 15.25 7.87
CA LEU A 335 0.56 14.50 7.52
C LEU A 335 1.75 15.43 7.18
N ARG A 336 1.50 16.57 6.52
CA ARG A 336 2.55 17.58 6.27
C ARG A 336 3.02 18.30 7.52
N ALA A 337 2.13 18.45 8.51
CA ALA A 337 2.43 19.18 9.75
C ALA A 337 3.44 18.43 10.65
N VAL A 338 3.64 17.12 10.45
CA VAL A 338 4.65 16.35 11.18
C VAL A 338 5.96 16.24 10.39
N SER A 339 7.06 16.01 11.10
CA SER A 339 8.40 15.83 10.51
C SER A 339 8.43 14.62 9.57
N ASP A 340 9.28 14.67 8.54
CA ASP A 340 9.67 13.54 7.71
C ASP A 340 10.94 12.80 8.22
N VAL A 341 11.51 13.27 9.36
CA VAL A 341 12.50 12.55 10.16
C VAL A 341 11.76 11.80 11.26
N HIS A 342 12.01 10.49 11.38
CA HIS A 342 11.30 9.63 12.32
C HIS A 342 11.49 10.08 13.79
N PHE A 343 10.43 10.05 14.60
CA PHE A 343 10.44 10.59 15.97
C PHE A 343 11.47 9.94 16.90
N ARG A 344 11.88 8.67 16.63
CA ARG A 344 12.94 8.00 17.39
C ARG A 344 14.35 8.45 16.98
N GLU A 345 14.51 9.02 15.78
CA GLU A 345 15.81 9.54 15.30
C GLU A 345 16.01 11.00 15.72
N SER A 346 14.94 11.74 15.96
CA SER A 346 15.00 13.18 16.28
C SER A 346 15.38 13.50 17.73
N GLY A 347 15.56 12.49 18.59
CA GLY A 347 16.04 12.68 19.97
C GLY A 347 15.09 13.46 20.89
N VAL A 348 13.80 13.56 20.52
CA VAL A 348 12.74 14.24 21.31
C VAL A 348 12.00 13.25 22.20
#